data_192ada785cf517ea91f5b92feab05a8a
#
_entry.id   192ada785cf517ea91f5b92feab05a8a
#
_cell.length_a   1.000
_cell.length_b   1.000
_cell.length_c   1.000
_cell.angle_alpha   90.00
_cell.angle_beta   90.00
_cell.angle_gamma   90.00
#
_symmetry.space_group_name_H-M   'P 1'
#
loop_
_entity.id
_entity.type
_entity.pdbx_description
1 polymer ?
#
loop_
_entity_poly.entity_id
_entity_poly.type
_entity_poly.pdbx_seq_one_letter_code
_entity_poly.pdbx_strand_id
1 'polypeptide(L)'
;RYNTAYLASKHAAVCIAEAVRDLAENDPDYSMMGVSVFCPEYVHTNIHNSEDHRPADYSVPCDPFYATDSYWDYRRLFDSNITVKGMNPAFVGPYLFKAVEENHMYKVPHMHTHEQIRARHRRIESDLEREEALHEKYAPLQKY
;
A
#
# COMPACT_ATOMS: atom_id res chain seq x y z
N ARG A 1 10.43 -9.18 -4.49
CA ARG A 1 10.88 -10.48 -3.94
C ARG A 1 11.24 -10.39 -2.46
N TYR A 2 11.76 -9.26 -1.99
CA TYR A 2 12.28 -9.11 -0.63
C TYR A 2 11.38 -8.29 0.31
N ASN A 3 10.19 -7.85 -0.15
CA ASN A 3 9.34 -6.90 0.57
C ASN A 3 7.99 -7.48 1.03
N THR A 4 7.83 -8.81 1.10
CA THR A 4 6.52 -9.43 1.37
C THR A 4 5.93 -8.96 2.70
N ALA A 5 6.71 -8.96 3.79
CA ALA A 5 6.25 -8.51 5.10
C ALA A 5 5.87 -7.02 5.09
N TYR A 6 6.68 -6.19 4.43
CA TYR A 6 6.38 -4.78 4.26
C TYR A 6 5.08 -4.56 3.46
N LEU A 7 4.92 -5.25 2.32
CA LEU A 7 3.70 -5.16 1.51
C LEU A 7 2.47 -5.62 2.30
N ALA A 8 2.57 -6.71 3.06
CA ALA A 8 1.50 -7.16 3.93
C ALA A 8 1.11 -6.11 4.97
N SER A 9 2.09 -5.48 5.64
CA SER A 9 1.85 -4.43 6.63
C SER A 9 1.18 -3.19 6.01
N LYS A 10 1.56 -2.82 4.78
CA LYS A 10 0.95 -1.68 4.08
C LYS A 10 -0.47 -1.97 3.59
N HIS A 11 -0.75 -3.19 3.14
CA HIS A 11 -2.12 -3.60 2.83
C HIS A 11 -3.00 -3.63 4.08
N ALA A 12 -2.46 -4.13 5.21
CA ALA A 12 -3.18 -4.08 6.48
C ALA A 12 -3.52 -2.63 6.91
N ALA A 13 -2.60 -1.69 6.73
CA ALA A 13 -2.85 -0.28 7.03
C ALA A 13 -3.99 0.32 6.16
N VAL A 14 -4.04 -0.04 4.87
CA VAL A 14 -5.14 0.37 3.99
C VAL A 14 -6.46 -0.26 4.45
N CYS A 15 -6.48 -1.56 4.72
CA CYS A 15 -7.67 -2.26 5.20
C CYS A 15 -8.21 -1.68 6.51
N ILE A 16 -7.33 -1.32 7.46
CA ILE A 16 -7.74 -0.66 8.71
C ILE A 16 -8.36 0.71 8.42
N ALA A 17 -7.77 1.50 7.51
CA ALA A 17 -8.33 2.79 7.13
C ALA A 17 -9.71 2.65 6.45
N GLU A 18 -9.90 1.63 5.62
CA GLU A 18 -11.19 1.29 5.01
C GLU A 18 -12.25 0.93 6.07
N ALA A 19 -11.89 0.10 7.05
CA ALA A 19 -12.79 -0.27 8.14
C ALA A 19 -13.20 0.94 9.01
N VAL A 20 -12.26 1.86 9.28
CA VAL A 20 -12.56 3.09 10.01
C VAL A 20 -13.44 4.03 9.16
N ARG A 21 -13.23 4.07 7.84
CA ARG A 21 -14.08 4.84 6.93
C ARG A 21 -15.50 4.29 6.89
N ASP A 22 -15.65 2.96 6.81
CA ASP A 22 -16.95 2.28 6.85
C ASP A 22 -17.70 2.59 8.17
N LEU A 23 -16.99 2.56 9.30
CA LEU A 23 -17.54 2.96 10.59
C LEU A 23 -18.03 4.40 10.57
N ALA A 24 -17.25 5.34 10.05
CA ALA A 24 -17.60 6.75 9.97
C ALA A 24 -18.81 7.01 9.06
N GLU A 25 -19.02 6.20 8.04
CA GLU A 25 -20.14 6.33 7.09
C GLU A 25 -21.44 5.66 7.60
N ASN A 26 -21.34 4.63 8.44
CA ASN A 26 -22.50 3.81 8.82
C ASN A 26 -22.90 3.96 10.29
N ASP A 27 -22.10 4.58 11.15
CA ASP A 27 -22.42 4.80 12.56
C ASP A 27 -22.51 6.31 12.86
N PRO A 28 -23.68 6.80 13.30
CA PRO A 28 -23.90 8.21 13.62
C PRO A 28 -22.94 8.79 14.64
N ASP A 29 -22.45 7.97 15.60
CA ASP A 29 -21.52 8.41 16.65
C ASP A 29 -20.14 8.77 16.08
N TYR A 30 -19.80 8.26 14.90
CA TYR A 30 -18.54 8.50 14.20
C TYR A 30 -18.67 9.35 12.93
N SER A 31 -19.86 9.84 12.61
CA SER A 31 -20.15 10.56 11.37
C SER A 31 -19.34 11.84 11.16
N MET A 32 -18.72 12.39 12.22
CA MET A 32 -17.82 13.55 12.13
C MET A 32 -16.39 13.18 11.71
N MET A 33 -16.06 11.89 11.61
CA MET A 33 -14.73 11.44 11.25
C MET A 33 -14.54 11.41 9.73
N GLY A 34 -13.45 12.04 9.26
CA GLY A 34 -12.96 11.85 7.90
C GLY A 34 -11.75 10.90 7.91
N VAL A 35 -11.61 10.08 6.87
CA VAL A 35 -10.48 9.16 6.73
C VAL A 35 -9.87 9.33 5.35
N SER A 36 -8.55 9.55 5.33
CA SER A 36 -7.77 9.61 4.10
C SER A 36 -6.53 8.74 4.22
N VAL A 37 -6.26 7.93 3.22
CA VAL A 37 -5.05 7.12 3.14
C VAL A 37 -4.15 7.60 2.00
N PHE A 38 -2.89 7.86 2.33
CA PHE A 38 -1.88 8.29 1.37
C PHE A 38 -1.05 7.09 0.91
N CYS A 39 -1.09 6.82 -0.38
CA CYS A 39 -0.41 5.69 -1.01
C CYS A 39 0.65 6.20 -2.01
N PRO A 40 1.78 6.75 -1.53
CA PRO A 40 2.87 7.15 -2.41
C PRO A 40 3.65 5.93 -2.90
N GLU A 41 4.33 6.08 -4.04
CA GLU A 41 5.35 5.11 -4.44
C GLU A 41 6.66 5.43 -3.74
N TYR A 42 7.46 6.32 -4.30
CA TYR A 42 8.72 6.77 -3.72
C TYR A 42 8.64 8.25 -3.36
N VAL A 43 9.10 8.58 -2.17
CA VAL A 43 9.27 9.95 -1.68
C VAL A 43 10.73 10.12 -1.31
N HIS A 44 11.33 11.21 -1.70
CA HIS A 44 12.74 11.51 -1.40
C HIS A 44 12.90 11.78 0.11
N THR A 45 13.20 10.75 0.83
CA THR A 45 13.34 10.73 2.30
C THR A 45 14.60 9.94 2.67
N ASN A 46 14.87 9.82 3.96
CA ASN A 46 15.99 9.02 4.47
C ASN A 46 15.66 7.53 4.69
N ILE A 47 14.52 7.04 4.19
CA ILE A 47 14.07 5.66 4.41
C ILE A 47 15.07 4.61 3.89
N HIS A 48 15.84 4.94 2.85
CA HIS A 48 16.86 4.06 2.29
C HIS A 48 18.03 3.80 3.25
N ASN A 49 18.22 4.65 4.27
CA ASN A 49 19.21 4.50 5.33
C ASN A 49 18.61 3.94 6.62
N SER A 50 17.50 3.21 6.56
CA SER A 50 16.81 2.66 7.74
C SER A 50 17.66 1.73 8.59
N GLU A 51 18.67 1.06 7.99
CA GLU A 51 19.60 0.22 8.75
C GLU A 51 20.44 1.02 9.75
N ASP A 52 20.78 2.27 9.44
CA ASP A 52 21.53 3.16 10.33
C ASP A 52 20.75 3.54 11.60
N HIS A 53 19.43 3.33 11.57
CA HIS A 53 18.52 3.61 12.67
C HIS A 53 17.97 2.35 13.35
N ARG A 54 18.48 1.18 13.01
CA ARG A 54 18.07 -0.09 13.60
C ARG A 54 18.52 -0.14 15.07
N PRO A 55 17.61 -0.37 16.04
CA PRO A 55 18.01 -0.59 17.43
C PRO A 55 18.94 -1.79 17.55
N ALA A 56 19.93 -1.71 18.43
CA ALA A 56 20.96 -2.75 18.61
C ALA A 56 20.35 -4.13 18.92
N ASP A 57 19.27 -4.18 19.68
CA ASP A 57 18.56 -5.41 20.04
C ASP A 57 17.97 -6.17 18.85
N TYR A 58 17.77 -5.47 17.72
CA TYR A 58 17.26 -6.03 16.47
C TYR A 58 18.31 -6.12 15.38
N SER A 59 19.59 -5.94 15.72
CA SER A 59 20.65 -6.07 14.74
C SER A 59 20.79 -7.52 14.27
N VAL A 60 21.01 -7.71 12.97
CA VAL A 60 21.22 -9.03 12.34
C VAL A 60 22.62 -9.02 11.71
N PRO A 61 23.68 -9.06 12.52
CA PRO A 61 25.04 -8.77 12.04
C PRO A 61 25.63 -9.82 11.09
N CYS A 62 25.00 -10.98 10.96
CA CYS A 62 25.57 -12.13 10.25
C CYS A 62 24.62 -12.80 9.25
N ASP A 63 23.59 -12.11 8.75
CA ASP A 63 22.76 -12.70 7.71
C ASP A 63 23.54 -12.79 6.39
N PRO A 64 23.81 -14.02 5.87
CA PRO A 64 24.56 -14.20 4.63
C PRO A 64 23.94 -13.49 3.42
N PHE A 65 22.66 -13.17 3.47
CA PHE A 65 21.96 -12.45 2.41
C PHE A 65 22.61 -11.07 2.13
N TYR A 66 23.03 -10.34 3.16
CA TYR A 66 23.66 -9.03 3.00
C TYR A 66 25.03 -9.06 2.30
N ALA A 67 25.64 -10.25 2.19
CA ALA A 67 26.90 -10.46 1.45
C ALA A 67 26.67 -10.79 -0.03
N THR A 68 25.42 -10.93 -0.50
CA THR A 68 25.12 -11.32 -1.87
C THR A 68 25.06 -10.15 -2.84
N ASP A 69 25.44 -10.37 -4.10
CA ASP A 69 25.26 -9.40 -5.19
C ASP A 69 23.79 -9.01 -5.35
N SER A 70 22.89 -9.97 -5.19
CA SER A 70 21.42 -9.72 -5.26
C SER A 70 20.94 -8.70 -4.24
N TYR A 71 21.51 -8.70 -3.02
CA TYR A 71 21.20 -7.67 -2.03
C TYR A 71 21.69 -6.28 -2.48
N TRP A 72 22.95 -6.22 -2.96
CA TRP A 72 23.56 -4.95 -3.36
C TRP A 72 22.90 -4.37 -4.62
N ASP A 73 22.48 -5.20 -5.57
CA ASP A 73 21.72 -4.77 -6.73
C ASP A 73 20.36 -4.19 -6.33
N TYR A 74 19.65 -4.90 -5.45
CA TYR A 74 18.40 -4.40 -4.90
C TYR A 74 18.59 -3.08 -4.14
N ARG A 75 19.64 -3.00 -3.30
CA ARG A 75 19.94 -1.79 -2.53
C ARG A 75 20.21 -0.59 -3.44
N ARG A 76 21.06 -0.74 -4.46
CA ARG A 76 21.36 0.31 -5.45
C ARG A 76 20.09 0.79 -6.18
N LEU A 77 19.24 -0.15 -6.59
CA LEU A 77 17.98 0.17 -7.25
C LEU A 77 17.03 0.94 -6.31
N PHE A 78 16.93 0.49 -5.07
CA PHE A 78 16.09 1.14 -4.06
C PHE A 78 16.58 2.55 -3.74
N ASP A 79 17.88 2.72 -3.51
CA ASP A 79 18.51 4.03 -3.27
C ASP A 79 18.25 4.99 -4.44
N SER A 80 18.44 4.53 -5.68
CA SER A 80 18.17 5.33 -6.87
C SER A 80 16.68 5.73 -6.99
N ASN A 81 15.76 4.83 -6.68
CA ASN A 81 14.34 5.14 -6.73
C ASN A 81 13.94 6.19 -5.69
N ILE A 82 14.55 6.17 -4.50
CA ILE A 82 14.31 7.15 -3.45
C ILE A 82 14.97 8.49 -3.78
N THR A 83 16.26 8.47 -4.12
CA THR A 83 17.07 9.70 -4.22
C THR A 83 16.91 10.43 -5.55
N VAL A 84 16.65 9.71 -6.65
CA VAL A 84 16.59 10.29 -8.00
C VAL A 84 15.14 10.44 -8.48
N LYS A 85 14.29 9.42 -8.25
CA LYS A 85 12.90 9.40 -8.75
C LYS A 85 11.87 9.76 -7.69
N GLY A 86 12.27 9.78 -6.41
CA GLY A 86 11.36 10.07 -5.30
C GLY A 86 10.73 11.47 -5.41
N MET A 87 9.44 11.54 -5.14
CA MET A 87 8.70 12.79 -5.06
C MET A 87 9.30 13.70 -3.97
N ASN A 88 9.40 14.99 -4.25
CA ASN A 88 9.87 15.95 -3.25
C ASN A 88 8.93 15.98 -2.04
N PRO A 89 9.42 15.77 -0.81
CA PRO A 89 8.61 15.78 0.41
C PRO A 89 7.80 17.06 0.63
N ALA A 90 8.27 18.19 0.12
CA ALA A 90 7.56 19.48 0.23
C ALA A 90 6.16 19.45 -0.42
N PHE A 91 5.92 18.56 -1.38
CA PHE A 91 4.60 18.40 -1.98
C PHE A 91 3.66 17.51 -1.18
N VAL A 92 4.18 16.68 -0.25
CA VAL A 92 3.37 15.69 0.48
C VAL A 92 2.34 16.38 1.37
N GLY A 93 2.77 17.38 2.15
CA GLY A 93 1.88 18.11 3.07
C GLY A 93 0.69 18.75 2.35
N PRO A 94 0.91 19.69 1.41
CA PRO A 94 -0.18 20.33 0.66
C PRO A 94 -1.09 19.33 -0.05
N TYR A 95 -0.51 18.24 -0.59
CA TYR A 95 -1.25 17.20 -1.28
C TYR A 95 -2.18 16.40 -0.35
N LEU A 96 -1.72 16.13 0.89
CA LEU A 96 -2.52 15.48 1.92
C LEU A 96 -3.61 16.39 2.46
N PHE A 97 -3.31 17.64 2.75
CA PHE A 97 -4.33 18.61 3.19
C PHE A 97 -5.47 18.70 2.19
N LYS A 98 -5.15 18.72 0.91
CA LYS A 98 -6.18 18.73 -0.14
C LYS A 98 -7.06 17.47 -0.13
N ALA A 99 -6.48 16.30 0.16
CA ALA A 99 -7.25 15.08 0.31
C ALA A 99 -8.21 15.13 1.50
N VAL A 100 -7.76 15.69 2.62
CA VAL A 100 -8.59 15.86 3.83
C VAL A 100 -9.72 16.86 3.56
N GLU A 101 -9.43 18.02 2.97
CA GLU A 101 -10.42 19.04 2.62
C GLU A 101 -11.52 18.49 1.69
N GLU A 102 -11.15 17.65 0.75
CA GLU A 102 -12.04 17.03 -0.23
C GLU A 102 -12.67 15.72 0.27
N ASN A 103 -12.33 15.28 1.48
CA ASN A 103 -12.75 13.99 2.07
C ASN A 103 -12.49 12.79 1.16
N HIS A 104 -11.35 12.81 0.44
CA HIS A 104 -10.93 11.71 -0.42
C HIS A 104 -10.35 10.57 0.42
N MET A 105 -10.91 9.36 0.28
CA MET A 105 -10.38 8.17 0.94
C MET A 105 -8.98 7.81 0.47
N TYR A 106 -8.76 7.74 -0.84
CA TYR A 106 -7.47 7.32 -1.40
C TYR A 106 -6.75 8.48 -2.08
N LYS A 107 -5.52 8.73 -1.67
CA LYS A 107 -4.64 9.69 -2.33
C LYS A 107 -3.41 8.99 -2.89
N VAL A 108 -3.39 8.81 -4.21
CA VAL A 108 -2.33 8.12 -4.95
C VAL A 108 -1.66 9.12 -5.89
N PRO A 109 -0.52 9.70 -5.52
CA PRO A 109 0.07 10.82 -6.26
C PRO A 109 0.72 10.43 -7.59
N HIS A 110 1.16 9.18 -7.75
CA HIS A 110 1.91 8.73 -8.92
C HIS A 110 0.99 8.14 -10.00
N MET A 111 0.89 8.83 -11.13
CA MET A 111 -0.07 8.49 -12.20
C MET A 111 0.11 7.07 -12.78
N HIS A 112 1.34 6.59 -12.87
CA HIS A 112 1.58 5.23 -13.40
C HIS A 112 1.07 4.13 -12.46
N THR A 113 1.00 4.39 -11.15
CA THR A 113 0.43 3.48 -10.16
C THR A 113 -1.08 3.33 -10.37
N HIS A 114 -1.76 4.33 -10.93
CA HIS A 114 -3.20 4.26 -11.21
C HIS A 114 -3.53 3.11 -12.17
N GLU A 115 -2.72 2.89 -13.20
CA GLU A 115 -2.96 1.79 -14.14
C GLU A 115 -2.71 0.42 -13.50
N GLN A 116 -1.73 0.31 -12.61
CA GLN A 116 -1.49 -0.93 -11.86
C GLN A 116 -2.68 -1.26 -10.94
N ILE A 117 -3.25 -0.26 -10.28
CA ILE A 117 -4.46 -0.42 -9.44
C ILE A 117 -5.64 -0.85 -10.31
N ARG A 118 -5.88 -0.17 -11.44
CA ARG A 118 -6.95 -0.56 -12.37
C ARG A 118 -6.77 -1.97 -12.91
N ALA A 119 -5.54 -2.37 -13.25
CA ALA A 119 -5.26 -3.71 -13.73
C ALA A 119 -5.53 -4.78 -12.66
N ARG A 120 -5.25 -4.47 -11.38
CA ARG A 120 -5.61 -5.34 -10.26
C ARG A 120 -7.13 -5.46 -10.12
N HIS A 121 -7.87 -4.36 -10.19
CA HIS A 121 -9.32 -4.36 -10.09
C HIS A 121 -9.96 -5.14 -11.24
N ARG A 122 -9.52 -4.93 -12.49
CA ARG A 122 -10.02 -5.72 -13.64
C ARG A 122 -9.83 -7.22 -13.47
N ARG A 123 -8.73 -7.67 -12.84
CA ARG A 123 -8.54 -9.11 -12.56
C ARG A 123 -9.54 -9.61 -11.52
N ILE A 124 -9.76 -8.84 -10.45
CA ILE A 124 -10.75 -9.20 -9.43
C ILE A 124 -12.13 -9.28 -10.06
N GLU A 125 -12.54 -8.28 -10.84
CA GLU A 125 -13.83 -8.23 -11.51
C GLU A 125 -14.03 -9.44 -12.44
N SER A 126 -13.02 -9.74 -13.26
CA SER A 126 -13.06 -10.93 -14.13
C SER A 126 -13.19 -12.24 -13.37
N ASP A 127 -12.64 -12.34 -12.18
CA ASP A 127 -12.78 -13.55 -11.35
C ASP A 127 -14.17 -13.60 -10.67
N LEU A 128 -14.73 -12.46 -10.26
CA LEU A 128 -16.10 -12.38 -9.75
C LEU A 128 -17.12 -12.81 -10.80
N GLU A 129 -17.00 -12.34 -12.06
CA GLU A 129 -17.87 -12.77 -13.18
C GLU A 129 -17.82 -14.30 -13.37
N ARG A 130 -16.64 -14.93 -13.20
CA ARG A 130 -16.51 -16.38 -13.27
C ARG A 130 -17.17 -17.08 -12.09
N GLU A 131 -17.05 -16.51 -10.88
CA GLU A 131 -17.70 -17.05 -9.68
C GLU A 131 -19.23 -16.98 -9.78
N GLU A 132 -19.78 -15.89 -10.32
CA GLU A 132 -21.21 -15.75 -10.57
C GLU A 132 -21.73 -16.85 -11.50
N ALA A 133 -21.03 -17.11 -12.61
CA ALA A 133 -21.37 -18.18 -13.53
C ALA A 133 -21.27 -19.59 -12.90
N LEU A 134 -20.28 -19.78 -12.01
CA LEU A 134 -20.15 -21.02 -11.24
C LEU A 134 -21.26 -21.16 -10.19
N HIS A 135 -21.62 -20.06 -9.52
CA HIS A 135 -22.70 -20.03 -8.54
C HIS A 135 -24.03 -20.44 -9.16
N GLU A 136 -24.39 -19.86 -10.30
CA GLU A 136 -25.60 -20.25 -11.05
C GLU A 136 -25.64 -21.75 -11.35
N LYS A 137 -24.50 -22.32 -11.76
CA LYS A 137 -24.36 -23.74 -12.07
C LYS A 137 -24.50 -24.64 -10.85
N TYR A 138 -23.98 -24.23 -9.69
CA TYR A 138 -23.90 -25.05 -8.48
C TYR A 138 -24.88 -24.64 -7.39
N ALA A 139 -25.65 -23.56 -7.54
CA ALA A 139 -26.67 -23.12 -6.59
C ALA A 139 -27.66 -24.20 -6.19
N PRO A 140 -28.09 -25.13 -7.08
CA PRO A 140 -28.98 -26.27 -6.69
C PRO A 140 -28.37 -27.23 -5.67
N LEU A 141 -27.01 -27.22 -5.54
CA LEU A 141 -26.29 -28.12 -4.62
C LEU A 141 -26.11 -27.50 -3.23
N GLN A 142 -26.43 -26.20 -3.06
CA GLN A 142 -26.30 -25.47 -1.79
C GLN A 142 -27.55 -25.53 -0.90
N LYS A 143 -28.46 -26.47 -1.16
CA LYS A 143 -29.58 -26.69 -0.25
C LYS A 143 -29.09 -27.40 1.02
N TYR A 144 -28.94 -26.63 2.08
CA TYR A 144 -28.78 -27.09 3.46
C TYR A 144 -30.16 -27.30 4.09
#